data_d06172d5f56eacb3a986d89c0f419f36
#
_entry.id   d06172d5f56eacb3a986d89c0f419f36
#
_cell.length_a   1.000
_cell.length_b   1.000
_cell.length_c   1.000
_cell.angle_alpha   90.00
_cell.angle_beta   90.00
_cell.angle_gamma   90.00
#
_symmetry.space_group_name_H-M   'P 1'
#
loop_
_entity.id
_entity.type
_entity.pdbx_description
1 polymer ?
#
loop_
_entity_poly.entity_id
_entity_poly.type
_entity_poly.pdbx_seq_one_letter_code
_entity_poly.pdbx_strand_id
1 'polypeptide(L)'
;MTPGPGANKFPKSARILKSEDFGSVLRAQGPGSIRLGRDSVSVCAQAHRQAGLVRFGFTVGKKNVRRSVDRALVKRVMRECARVILPQIRDVCVKQGLGLDISLRYRTPLLVRGDITVDQAKDNVRRSTELAIAALFKRLKTIKLDSEVNL
;
A
#
# COMPACT_ATOMS: atom_id res chain seq x y z
N MET A 1 -13.93 23.77 -0.17
CA MET A 1 -12.62 24.26 -0.62
C MET A 1 -11.97 23.25 -1.53
N THR A 2 -11.66 23.64 -2.74
CA THR A 2 -11.02 22.73 -3.70
C THR A 2 -9.53 22.67 -3.41
N PRO A 3 -8.95 21.49 -3.18
CA PRO A 3 -7.51 21.41 -2.98
C PRO A 3 -6.76 21.81 -4.24
N GLY A 4 -5.63 22.47 -4.09
CA GLY A 4 -4.75 22.83 -5.19
C GLY A 4 -4.13 21.60 -5.84
N PRO A 5 -3.48 21.73 -7.02
CA PRO A 5 -2.91 20.58 -7.73
C PRO A 5 -1.95 19.75 -6.91
N GLY A 6 -1.17 20.37 -6.02
CA GLY A 6 -0.24 19.65 -5.15
C GLY A 6 -0.91 18.84 -4.05
N ALA A 7 -2.12 19.22 -3.64
CA ALA A 7 -2.84 18.52 -2.55
C ALA A 7 -3.39 17.16 -2.98
N ASN A 8 -3.51 16.90 -4.29
CA ASN A 8 -3.99 15.63 -4.82
C ASN A 8 -2.87 14.62 -5.06
N LYS A 9 -1.62 15.00 -4.82
CA LYS A 9 -0.48 14.10 -4.98
C LYS A 9 -0.22 13.38 -3.67
N PHE A 10 0.19 12.10 -3.79
CA PHE A 10 0.64 11.35 -2.64
C PHE A 10 1.93 11.99 -2.12
N PRO A 11 1.99 12.43 -0.86
CA PRO A 11 3.14 13.20 -0.37
C PRO A 11 4.41 12.33 -0.26
N LYS A 12 5.57 12.96 -0.47
CA LYS A 12 6.86 12.25 -0.35
C LYS A 12 7.06 11.65 1.04
N SER A 13 6.59 12.33 2.09
CA SER A 13 6.70 11.84 3.45
C SER A 13 5.94 10.55 3.69
N ALA A 14 4.96 10.24 2.83
CA ALA A 14 4.19 9.02 2.90
C ALA A 14 4.67 7.94 1.92
N ARG A 15 5.85 8.11 1.33
CA ARG A 15 6.44 7.14 0.40
C ARG A 15 7.66 6.48 1.01
N ILE A 16 7.83 5.19 0.71
CA ILE A 16 9.08 4.49 1.02
C ILE A 16 10.05 4.83 -0.12
N LEU A 17 11.05 5.67 0.18
CA LEU A 17 11.96 6.19 -0.84
C LEU A 17 13.24 5.37 -0.99
N LYS A 18 13.67 4.68 0.07
CA LYS A 18 14.91 3.92 0.08
C LYS A 18 14.65 2.44 -0.21
N SER A 19 15.47 1.86 -1.08
CA SER A 19 15.39 0.43 -1.40
C SER A 19 15.55 -0.45 -0.16
N GLU A 20 16.40 -0.05 0.77
CA GLU A 20 16.64 -0.77 2.02
C GLU A 20 15.36 -0.86 2.86
N ASP A 21 14.65 0.25 2.99
CA ASP A 21 13.39 0.29 3.74
C ASP A 21 12.34 -0.58 3.08
N PHE A 22 12.28 -0.57 1.75
CA PHE A 22 11.36 -1.39 0.98
C PHE A 22 11.66 -2.87 1.18
N GLY A 23 12.94 -3.24 1.11
CA GLY A 23 13.38 -4.63 1.32
C GLY A 23 13.07 -5.11 2.73
N SER A 24 13.23 -4.24 3.74
CA SER A 24 12.92 -4.58 5.12
C SER A 24 11.44 -4.93 5.29
N VAL A 25 10.55 -4.17 4.65
CA VAL A 25 9.10 -4.45 4.70
C VAL A 25 8.79 -5.80 4.07
N LEU A 26 9.41 -6.11 2.95
CA LEU A 26 9.17 -7.38 2.24
C LEU A 26 9.67 -8.58 3.02
N ARG A 27 10.69 -8.41 3.84
CA ARG A 27 11.27 -9.49 4.67
C ARG A 27 10.72 -9.52 6.09
N ALA A 28 9.84 -8.58 6.45
CA ALA A 28 9.34 -8.46 7.81
C ALA A 28 8.60 -9.70 8.27
N GLN A 29 8.88 -10.13 9.50
CA GLN A 29 8.23 -11.27 10.14
C GLN A 29 7.99 -10.91 11.62
N GLY A 30 7.07 -11.64 12.24
CA GLY A 30 6.80 -11.47 13.66
C GLY A 30 5.56 -10.63 13.96
N PRO A 31 5.36 -10.28 15.25
CA PRO A 31 4.11 -9.65 15.70
C PRO A 31 3.79 -8.30 15.08
N GLY A 32 4.82 -7.53 14.70
CA GLY A 32 4.64 -6.22 14.08
C GLY A 32 4.48 -6.26 12.56
N SER A 33 4.40 -7.45 11.96
CA SER A 33 4.30 -7.58 10.51
C SER A 33 2.92 -8.07 10.08
N ILE A 34 2.51 -7.65 8.89
CA ILE A 34 1.26 -8.08 8.27
C ILE A 34 1.58 -8.54 6.87
N ARG A 35 1.09 -9.74 6.51
CA ARG A 35 1.16 -10.26 5.16
C ARG A 35 -0.22 -10.76 4.78
N LEU A 36 -0.75 -10.24 3.69
CA LEU A 36 -2.04 -10.70 3.17
C LEU A 36 -2.11 -10.46 1.67
N GLY A 37 -3.08 -11.11 1.04
CA GLY A 37 -3.36 -10.90 -0.36
C GLY A 37 -4.85 -10.89 -0.58
N ARG A 38 -5.30 -10.04 -1.48
CA ARG A 38 -6.69 -10.00 -1.90
C ARG A 38 -6.71 -9.80 -3.41
N ASP A 39 -7.26 -10.80 -4.10
CA ASP A 39 -7.39 -10.75 -5.55
C ASP A 39 -6.03 -10.45 -6.22
N SER A 40 -5.89 -9.35 -6.91
CA SER A 40 -4.68 -9.00 -7.67
C SER A 40 -3.63 -8.24 -6.87
N VAL A 41 -3.88 -7.94 -5.60
CA VAL A 41 -2.98 -7.10 -4.79
C VAL A 41 -2.54 -7.85 -3.54
N SER A 42 -1.24 -7.85 -3.29
CA SER A 42 -0.68 -8.34 -2.04
C SER A 42 -0.16 -7.18 -1.20
N VAL A 43 -0.21 -7.36 0.11
CA VAL A 43 0.22 -6.36 1.09
C VAL A 43 1.24 -6.98 2.02
N CYS A 44 2.36 -6.30 2.19
CA CYS A 44 3.30 -6.56 3.26
C CYS A 44 3.46 -5.27 4.06
N ALA A 45 3.35 -5.35 5.37
CA ALA A 45 3.48 -4.17 6.22
C ALA A 45 4.30 -4.50 7.46
N GLN A 46 5.00 -3.50 7.95
CA GLN A 46 5.80 -3.62 9.16
C GLN A 46 5.55 -2.42 10.06
N ALA A 47 5.18 -2.68 11.31
CA ALA A 47 5.03 -1.65 12.31
C ALA A 47 6.40 -1.22 12.86
N HIS A 48 6.52 0.05 13.21
CA HIS A 48 7.70 0.61 13.84
C HIS A 48 7.28 1.62 14.91
N ARG A 49 8.28 2.19 15.62
CA ARG A 49 8.02 3.03 16.80
C ARG A 49 7.78 4.51 16.50
N GLN A 50 7.87 4.93 15.25
CA GLN A 50 7.62 6.33 14.89
C GLN A 50 6.11 6.55 14.74
N ALA A 51 5.45 6.81 15.85
CA ALA A 51 3.98 6.91 15.91
C ALA A 51 3.43 7.90 14.88
N GLY A 52 2.46 7.44 14.11
CA GLY A 52 1.81 8.25 13.10
C GLY A 52 2.56 8.38 11.77
N LEU A 53 3.80 7.86 11.68
CA LEU A 53 4.52 7.85 10.40
C LEU A 53 4.08 6.65 9.59
N VAL A 54 3.31 6.89 8.53
CA VAL A 54 2.81 5.85 7.62
C VAL A 54 3.39 6.10 6.24
N ARG A 55 4.06 5.09 5.68
CA ARG A 55 4.68 5.20 4.37
C ARG A 55 4.24 4.03 3.50
N PHE A 56 4.02 4.31 2.21
CA PHE A 56 3.63 3.32 1.21
C PHE A 56 4.69 3.18 0.13
N GLY A 57 4.91 1.93 -0.31
CA GLY A 57 5.63 1.63 -1.52
C GLY A 57 4.72 0.85 -2.47
N PHE A 58 4.87 1.09 -3.77
CA PHE A 58 4.01 0.48 -4.80
C PHE A 58 4.88 -0.26 -5.81
N THR A 59 4.54 -1.52 -6.07
CA THR A 59 5.30 -2.38 -6.97
C THR A 59 4.38 -3.02 -8.00
N VAL A 60 4.83 -2.99 -9.25
CA VAL A 60 4.16 -3.69 -10.35
C VAL A 60 5.24 -4.44 -11.12
N GLY A 61 5.17 -5.77 -11.13
CA GLY A 61 6.18 -6.59 -11.79
C GLY A 61 6.11 -6.50 -13.32
N LYS A 62 7.27 -6.50 -13.98
CA LYS A 62 7.35 -6.46 -15.44
C LYS A 62 6.77 -7.72 -16.08
N LYS A 63 6.81 -8.84 -15.39
CA LYS A 63 6.23 -10.10 -15.89
C LYS A 63 4.72 -10.03 -16.01
N ASN A 64 4.07 -9.34 -15.08
CA ASN A 64 2.62 -9.25 -15.03
C ASN A 64 2.09 -8.09 -15.89
N VAL A 65 2.84 -6.99 -15.94
CA VAL A 65 2.45 -5.80 -16.70
C VAL A 65 3.67 -5.35 -17.49
N ARG A 66 3.72 -5.74 -18.75
CA ARG A 66 4.93 -5.57 -19.59
C ARG A 66 5.18 -4.13 -20.01
N ARG A 67 4.12 -3.39 -20.31
CA ARG A 67 4.26 -2.03 -20.81
C ARG A 67 4.43 -1.05 -19.65
N SER A 68 5.39 -0.16 -19.79
CA SER A 68 5.68 0.83 -18.74
C SER A 68 4.48 1.76 -18.50
N VAL A 69 3.74 2.10 -19.56
CA VAL A 69 2.55 2.94 -19.44
C VAL A 69 1.46 2.25 -18.61
N ASP A 70 1.32 0.94 -18.77
CA ASP A 70 0.35 0.17 -18.00
C ASP A 70 0.78 0.02 -16.55
N ARG A 71 2.08 -0.16 -16.29
CA ARG A 71 2.61 -0.17 -14.92
C ARG A 71 2.36 1.17 -14.22
N ALA A 72 2.57 2.26 -14.92
CA ALA A 72 2.30 3.60 -14.39
C ALA A 72 0.82 3.77 -14.05
N LEU A 73 -0.07 3.24 -14.90
CA LEU A 73 -1.50 3.26 -14.67
C LEU A 73 -1.88 2.51 -13.39
N VAL A 74 -1.36 1.29 -13.23
CA VAL A 74 -1.64 0.46 -12.05
C VAL A 74 -1.14 1.16 -10.79
N LYS A 75 0.09 1.68 -10.81
CA LYS A 75 0.64 2.42 -9.66
C LYS A 75 -0.20 3.64 -9.30
N ARG A 76 -0.70 4.35 -10.30
CA ARG A 76 -1.54 5.54 -10.09
C ARG A 76 -2.83 5.15 -9.37
N VAL A 77 -3.49 4.08 -9.80
CA VAL A 77 -4.73 3.62 -9.18
C VAL A 77 -4.48 3.17 -7.74
N MET A 78 -3.43 2.38 -7.52
CA MET A 78 -3.07 1.95 -6.16
C MET A 78 -2.76 3.15 -5.25
N ARG A 79 -2.03 4.13 -5.78
CA ARG A 79 -1.66 5.34 -5.04
C ARG A 79 -2.89 6.16 -4.66
N GLU A 80 -3.85 6.26 -5.56
CA GLU A 80 -5.11 6.95 -5.28
C GLU A 80 -5.88 6.28 -4.14
N CYS A 81 -5.98 4.96 -4.15
CA CYS A 81 -6.63 4.24 -3.06
C CYS A 81 -5.91 4.45 -1.73
N ALA A 82 -4.58 4.42 -1.75
CA ALA A 82 -3.77 4.64 -0.55
C ALA A 82 -3.94 6.07 -0.02
N ARG A 83 -3.98 7.05 -0.92
CA ARG A 83 -4.17 8.46 -0.54
C ARG A 83 -5.47 8.67 0.22
N VAL A 84 -6.54 8.03 -0.24
CA VAL A 84 -7.87 8.19 0.36
C VAL A 84 -7.89 7.62 1.78
N ILE A 85 -7.24 6.48 2.00
CA ILE A 85 -7.29 5.80 3.30
C ILE A 85 -6.20 6.29 4.28
N LEU A 86 -5.19 6.99 3.79
CA LEU A 86 -4.02 7.38 4.58
C LEU A 86 -4.37 8.10 5.89
N PRO A 87 -5.27 9.09 5.92
CA PRO A 87 -5.61 9.76 7.18
C PRO A 87 -6.18 8.80 8.22
N GLN A 88 -6.99 7.84 7.81
CA GLN A 88 -7.58 6.86 8.72
C GLN A 88 -6.53 5.91 9.27
N ILE A 89 -5.59 5.46 8.44
CA ILE A 89 -4.49 4.61 8.88
C ILE A 89 -3.60 5.37 9.87
N ARG A 90 -3.28 6.62 9.57
CA ARG A 90 -2.50 7.46 10.48
C ARG A 90 -3.17 7.61 11.84
N ASP A 91 -4.48 7.83 11.86
CA ASP A 91 -5.23 7.99 13.08
C ASP A 91 -5.15 6.75 13.97
N VAL A 92 -5.34 5.57 13.37
CA VAL A 92 -5.21 4.30 14.08
C VAL A 92 -3.78 4.11 14.61
N CYS A 93 -2.78 4.42 13.79
CA CYS A 93 -1.37 4.29 14.17
C CYS A 93 -1.02 5.21 15.33
N VAL A 94 -1.51 6.45 15.33
CA VAL A 94 -1.29 7.38 16.44
C VAL A 94 -1.92 6.83 17.72
N LYS A 95 -3.15 6.34 17.63
CA LYS A 95 -3.85 5.80 18.81
C LYS A 95 -3.16 4.57 19.38
N GLN A 96 -2.54 3.77 18.53
CA GLN A 96 -1.80 2.58 18.98
C GLN A 96 -0.33 2.86 19.29
N GLY A 97 0.13 4.08 19.09
CA GLY A 97 1.52 4.46 19.39
C GLY A 97 2.54 3.85 18.44
N LEU A 98 2.17 3.60 17.19
CA LEU A 98 3.07 3.00 16.22
C LEU A 98 3.03 3.73 14.88
N GLY A 99 4.03 3.45 14.03
CA GLY A 99 4.02 3.80 12.63
C GLY A 99 3.95 2.56 11.79
N LEU A 100 3.83 2.72 10.48
CA LEU A 100 3.63 1.58 9.58
C LEU A 100 4.26 1.84 8.22
N ASP A 101 5.07 0.90 7.76
CA ASP A 101 5.58 0.87 6.39
C ASP A 101 4.82 -0.22 5.63
N ILE A 102 4.24 0.14 4.49
CA ILE A 102 3.33 -0.72 3.74
C ILE A 102 3.82 -0.87 2.30
N SER A 103 3.93 -2.11 1.84
CA SER A 103 4.21 -2.42 0.44
C SER A 103 2.96 -2.99 -0.21
N LEU A 104 2.46 -2.32 -1.24
CA LEU A 104 1.38 -2.82 -2.09
C LEU A 104 1.98 -3.32 -3.40
N ARG A 105 1.68 -4.56 -3.75
CA ARG A 105 2.19 -5.17 -4.99
C ARG A 105 1.04 -5.69 -5.84
N TYR A 106 1.01 -5.25 -7.08
CA TYR A 106 0.12 -5.83 -8.09
C TYR A 106 0.75 -7.12 -8.62
N ARG A 107 0.05 -8.25 -8.52
CA ARG A 107 0.66 -9.57 -8.69
C ARG A 107 0.05 -10.45 -9.76
N THR A 108 -0.89 -9.93 -10.56
CA THR A 108 -1.52 -10.71 -11.63
C THR A 108 -1.33 -10.03 -12.98
N PRO A 109 -1.44 -10.78 -14.09
CA PRO A 109 -1.39 -10.15 -15.41
C PRO A 109 -2.49 -9.11 -15.60
N LEU A 110 -2.13 -7.99 -16.23
CA LEU A 110 -3.09 -6.97 -16.60
C LEU A 110 -3.51 -7.21 -18.04
N LEU A 111 -4.76 -7.60 -18.23
CA LEU A 111 -5.30 -7.92 -19.55
C LEU A 111 -6.07 -6.71 -20.08
N VAL A 112 -5.34 -5.74 -20.65
CA VAL A 112 -5.95 -4.54 -21.25
C VAL A 112 -6.28 -4.74 -22.71
N ARG A 113 -5.66 -5.73 -23.35
CA ARG A 113 -5.84 -5.94 -24.78
C ARG A 113 -6.77 -7.10 -25.05
N GLY A 114 -7.77 -6.85 -25.87
CA GLY A 114 -8.69 -7.84 -26.39
C GLY A 114 -9.95 -7.99 -25.55
N ASP A 115 -9.83 -8.34 -24.29
CA ASP A 115 -10.99 -8.74 -23.49
C ASP A 115 -11.56 -7.65 -22.60
N ILE A 116 -10.75 -6.68 -22.18
CA ILE A 116 -11.22 -5.60 -21.30
C ILE A 116 -10.72 -4.24 -21.77
N THR A 117 -11.51 -3.21 -21.45
CA THR A 117 -11.14 -1.82 -21.72
C THR A 117 -10.19 -1.30 -20.65
N VAL A 118 -9.57 -0.14 -20.93
CA VAL A 118 -8.73 0.55 -19.95
C VAL A 118 -9.52 0.89 -18.68
N ASP A 119 -10.76 1.34 -18.83
CA ASP A 119 -11.60 1.68 -17.68
C ASP A 119 -11.94 0.45 -16.86
N GLN A 120 -12.22 -0.68 -17.49
CA GLN A 120 -12.45 -1.94 -16.79
C GLN A 120 -11.19 -2.40 -16.05
N ALA A 121 -10.01 -2.24 -16.65
CA ALA A 121 -8.75 -2.56 -16.02
C ALA A 121 -8.51 -1.69 -14.78
N LYS A 122 -8.78 -0.37 -14.89
CA LYS A 122 -8.68 0.54 -13.75
C LYS A 122 -9.61 0.13 -12.61
N ASP A 123 -10.85 -0.22 -12.94
CA ASP A 123 -11.84 -0.63 -11.95
C ASP A 123 -11.43 -1.92 -11.25
N ASN A 124 -10.86 -2.87 -11.98
CA ASN A 124 -10.37 -4.12 -11.42
C ASN A 124 -9.22 -3.88 -10.45
N VAL A 125 -8.26 -3.04 -10.83
CA VAL A 125 -7.13 -2.67 -9.97
C VAL A 125 -7.64 -1.94 -8.72
N ARG A 126 -8.55 -1.00 -8.88
CA ARG A 126 -9.12 -0.25 -7.76
C ARG A 126 -9.83 -1.17 -6.78
N ARG A 127 -10.66 -2.08 -7.28
CA ARG A 127 -11.38 -3.03 -6.44
C ARG A 127 -10.44 -3.92 -5.66
N SER A 128 -9.44 -4.48 -6.32
CA SER A 128 -8.44 -5.34 -5.66
C SER A 128 -7.66 -4.57 -4.61
N THR A 129 -7.27 -3.34 -4.91
CA THR A 129 -6.53 -2.49 -3.98
C THR A 129 -7.38 -2.13 -2.78
N GLU A 130 -8.63 -1.75 -2.99
CA GLU A 130 -9.55 -1.40 -1.90
C GLU A 130 -9.79 -2.60 -0.98
N LEU A 131 -9.96 -3.79 -1.54
CA LEU A 131 -10.11 -5.02 -0.75
C LEU A 131 -8.86 -5.30 0.08
N ALA A 132 -7.69 -5.15 -0.51
CA ALA A 132 -6.42 -5.38 0.18
C ALA A 132 -6.21 -4.36 1.31
N ILE A 133 -6.49 -3.08 1.05
CA ILE A 133 -6.37 -2.02 2.04
C ILE A 133 -7.39 -2.20 3.17
N ALA A 134 -8.61 -2.59 2.85
CA ALA A 134 -9.64 -2.86 3.87
C ALA A 134 -9.20 -4.01 4.79
N ALA A 135 -8.64 -5.06 4.23
CA ALA A 135 -8.11 -6.18 5.01
C ALA A 135 -6.92 -5.75 5.87
N LEU A 136 -6.03 -4.92 5.33
CA LEU A 136 -4.93 -4.35 6.09
C LEU A 136 -5.43 -3.52 7.27
N PHE A 137 -6.40 -2.64 7.02
CA PHE A 137 -6.98 -1.77 8.05
C PHE A 137 -7.60 -2.59 9.18
N LYS A 138 -8.28 -3.67 8.84
CA LYS A 138 -8.87 -4.58 9.81
C LYS A 138 -7.81 -5.25 10.67
N ARG A 139 -6.71 -5.71 10.05
CA ARG A 139 -5.59 -6.33 10.76
C ARG A 139 -4.84 -5.31 11.61
N LEU A 140 -4.75 -4.07 11.14
CA LEU A 140 -4.05 -3.00 11.84
C LEU A 140 -4.65 -2.71 13.21
N LYS A 141 -5.96 -2.82 13.33
CA LYS A 141 -6.64 -2.58 14.61
C LYS A 141 -6.26 -3.59 15.70
N THR A 142 -5.78 -4.76 15.30
CA THR A 142 -5.39 -5.82 16.23
C THR A 142 -3.88 -5.92 16.43
N ILE A 143 -3.09 -5.23 15.60
CA ILE A 143 -1.64 -5.33 15.68
C ILE A 143 -1.12 -4.50 16.85
N LYS A 144 -0.11 -5.02 17.53
CA LYS A 144 0.56 -4.33 18.62
C LYS A 144 2.06 -4.56 18.50
N LEU A 145 2.83 -3.51 18.78
CA LEU A 145 4.26 -3.68 18.95
C LEU A 145 4.53 -4.39 20.27
N ASP A 146 5.29 -5.47 20.20
CA ASP A 146 5.74 -6.14 21.40
C ASP A 146 6.87 -5.32 22.02
N SER A 147 6.61 -4.71 23.19
CA SER A 147 7.58 -3.86 23.86
C SER A 147 8.82 -4.63 24.32
N GLU A 148 8.69 -5.91 24.61
CA GLU A 148 9.82 -6.75 25.02
C GLU A 148 10.76 -7.05 23.86
N VAL A 149 10.21 -7.28 22.69
CA VAL A 149 11.00 -7.59 21.48
C VAL A 149 11.69 -6.35 20.94
N ASN A 150 11.14 -5.18 21.19
CA ASN A 150 11.61 -3.93 20.60
C ASN A 150 12.53 -3.11 21.49
N LEU A 151 13.01 -3.71 22.52
CA LEU A 151 13.99 -3.06 23.41
C LEU A 151 15.39 -3.01 22.82
#